data_c832214debc9495174c886b58e9388cc
#
_entry.id   c832214debc9495174c886b58e9388cc
#
_cell.length_a   1.000
_cell.length_b   1.000
_cell.length_c   1.000
_cell.angle_alpha   90.00
_cell.angle_beta   90.00
_cell.angle_gamma   90.00
#
_symmetry.space_group_name_H-M   'P 1'
#
loop_
_entity.id
_entity.type
_entity.pdbx_description
1 polymer ?
#
loop_
_entity_poly.entity_id
_entity_poly.type
_entity_poly.pdbx_seq_one_letter_code
_entity_poly.pdbx_strand_id
1 'polypeptide(L)'
;MDDFKITTTHDKRGILLRLSTEITFELNIVKEVNLNDISHSIIFNCFNEYNEIITEIKEKNIPIRIINLKLAKAINIKGTTFGKGSSETYEYIGRGSKWGNPYSMYENGDDRDEVIRKFKYDFDFDKFLNVKKEDFIHLKGKKLGCFCKPQACHGDVIADYLNSLDDGE
;
A
#
# COMPACT_ATOMS: atom_id res chain seq x y z
N MET A 1 -12.40 35.27 -4.64
CA MET A 1 -12.35 33.79 -4.75
C MET A 1 -11.66 33.37 -3.47
N ASP A 2 -12.34 32.62 -2.63
CA ASP A 2 -11.73 32.11 -1.42
C ASP A 2 -10.62 31.14 -1.82
N ASP A 3 -9.40 31.40 -1.33
CA ASP A 3 -8.25 30.57 -1.66
C ASP A 3 -8.47 29.17 -1.09
N PHE A 4 -8.63 28.18 -1.99
CA PHE A 4 -8.84 26.81 -1.61
C PHE A 4 -7.51 26.20 -1.13
N LYS A 5 -7.53 25.66 0.10
CA LYS A 5 -6.33 25.10 0.74
C LYS A 5 -6.51 23.60 1.04
N ILE A 6 -5.58 22.79 0.58
CA ILE A 6 -5.51 21.37 0.89
C ILE A 6 -4.37 21.12 1.87
N THR A 7 -4.69 20.48 3.01
CA THR A 7 -3.69 19.98 3.94
C THR A 7 -3.71 18.46 3.94
N THR A 8 -2.57 17.82 3.74
CA THR A 8 -2.43 16.36 3.69
C THR A 8 -1.22 15.88 4.49
N THR A 9 -1.26 14.65 4.95
CA THR A 9 -0.11 14.00 5.58
C THR A 9 0.80 13.26 4.59
N HIS A 10 0.30 12.97 3.38
CA HIS A 10 1.05 12.20 2.40
C HIS A 10 0.71 12.61 0.96
N ASP A 11 1.73 12.84 0.16
CA ASP A 11 1.64 12.95 -1.31
C ASP A 11 2.86 12.27 -1.96
N LYS A 12 3.05 10.98 -1.67
CA LYS A 12 4.23 10.21 -2.10
C LYS A 12 4.46 10.19 -3.62
N ARG A 13 3.38 10.26 -4.41
CA ARG A 13 3.45 10.28 -5.88
C ARG A 13 3.47 11.71 -6.46
N GLY A 14 3.42 12.73 -5.64
CA GLY A 14 3.35 14.13 -6.07
C GLY A 14 2.08 14.46 -6.88
N ILE A 15 0.99 13.71 -6.69
CA ILE A 15 -0.25 13.89 -7.44
C ILE A 15 -0.91 15.22 -7.06
N LEU A 16 -1.04 15.49 -5.76
CA LEU A 16 -1.63 16.74 -5.28
C LEU A 16 -0.74 17.94 -5.64
N LEU A 17 0.59 17.75 -5.58
CA LEU A 17 1.54 18.79 -6.00
C LEU A 17 1.38 19.12 -7.50
N ARG A 18 1.21 18.13 -8.37
CA ARG A 18 0.92 18.37 -9.79
C ARG A 18 -0.42 19.06 -10.01
N LEU A 19 -1.46 18.58 -9.33
CA LEU A 19 -2.80 19.19 -9.42
C LEU A 19 -2.80 20.64 -8.93
N SER A 20 -1.99 21.00 -7.93
CA SER A 20 -1.90 22.39 -7.44
C SER A 20 -1.30 23.36 -8.46
N THR A 21 -0.61 22.86 -9.49
CA THR A 21 -0.12 23.68 -10.61
C THR A 21 -1.15 23.86 -11.72
N GLU A 22 -2.13 22.95 -11.83
CA GLU A 22 -3.19 22.98 -12.83
C GLU A 22 -4.47 23.67 -12.30
N ILE A 23 -4.77 23.46 -11.02
CA ILE A 23 -5.91 24.06 -10.33
C ILE A 23 -5.37 24.91 -9.18
N THR A 24 -5.75 26.18 -9.14
CA THR A 24 -5.23 27.12 -8.12
C THR A 24 -5.70 26.72 -6.72
N PHE A 25 -4.83 26.11 -5.93
CA PHE A 25 -5.00 25.88 -4.50
C PHE A 25 -3.66 25.83 -3.78
N GLU A 26 -3.66 26.15 -2.49
CA GLU A 26 -2.50 26.04 -1.63
C GLU A 26 -2.39 24.57 -1.11
N LEU A 27 -1.23 23.93 -1.32
CA LEU A 27 -0.95 22.60 -0.81
C LEU A 27 -0.02 22.66 0.40
N ASN A 28 -0.47 22.11 1.53
CA ASN A 28 0.34 21.91 2.73
C ASN A 28 0.52 20.44 3.05
N ILE A 29 1.77 19.97 3.09
CA ILE A 29 2.11 18.63 3.52
C ILE A 29 2.64 18.73 4.96
N VAL A 30 1.92 18.10 5.89
CA VAL A 30 2.21 18.13 7.32
C VAL A 30 2.42 16.74 7.89
N LYS A 31 3.04 16.64 9.06
CA LYS A 31 3.18 15.34 9.75
C LYS A 31 1.86 14.86 10.32
N GLU A 32 1.06 15.79 10.82
CA GLU A 32 -0.22 15.54 11.47
C GLU A 32 -1.18 16.69 11.16
N VAL A 33 -2.45 16.38 10.93
CA VAL A 33 -3.49 17.36 10.65
C VAL A 33 -4.18 17.73 11.96
N ASN A 34 -4.23 19.02 12.28
CA ASN A 34 -5.05 19.51 13.38
C ASN A 34 -6.51 19.63 12.90
N LEU A 35 -7.40 18.83 13.47
CA LEU A 35 -8.82 18.79 13.07
C LEU A 35 -9.58 20.10 13.38
N ASN A 36 -9.05 20.98 14.21
CA ASN A 36 -9.68 22.28 14.47
C ASN A 36 -9.44 23.30 13.34
N ASP A 37 -8.48 23.01 12.46
CA ASP A 37 -8.07 23.93 11.38
C ASP A 37 -8.65 23.54 10.02
N ILE A 38 -9.49 22.48 9.96
CA ILE A 38 -10.10 22.02 8.72
C ILE A 38 -11.62 22.19 8.74
N SER A 39 -12.16 22.55 7.59
CA SER A 39 -13.61 22.70 7.37
C SER A 39 -14.26 21.48 6.74
N HIS A 40 -13.50 20.67 6.00
CA HIS A 40 -13.95 19.48 5.28
C HIS A 40 -12.85 18.44 5.27
N SER A 41 -13.21 17.16 5.12
CA SER A 41 -12.24 16.08 5.04
C SER A 41 -12.57 15.07 3.95
N ILE A 42 -11.53 14.53 3.32
CA ILE A 42 -11.61 13.37 2.43
C ILE A 42 -10.61 12.34 2.95
N ILE A 43 -11.08 11.14 3.25
CA ILE A 43 -10.23 10.06 3.74
C ILE A 43 -10.23 8.91 2.74
N PHE A 44 -9.03 8.58 2.23
CA PHE A 44 -8.78 7.36 1.48
C PHE A 44 -8.48 6.23 2.46
N ASN A 45 -9.49 5.43 2.78
CA ASN A 45 -9.41 4.39 3.80
C ASN A 45 -9.11 3.03 3.16
N CYS A 46 -8.13 2.32 3.74
CA CYS A 46 -7.78 0.96 3.35
C CYS A 46 -7.58 0.13 4.60
N PHE A 47 -8.14 -1.08 4.65
CA PHE A 47 -8.06 -2.00 5.79
C PHE A 47 -8.52 -1.42 7.14
N ASN A 48 -9.39 -0.41 7.11
CA ASN A 48 -9.91 0.28 8.30
C ASN A 48 -8.81 0.97 9.15
N GLU A 49 -7.68 1.32 8.54
CA GLU A 49 -6.54 1.93 9.24
C GLU A 49 -6.86 3.32 9.83
N TYR A 50 -7.90 4.00 9.32
CA TYR A 50 -8.27 5.36 9.73
C TYR A 50 -9.59 5.44 10.49
N ASN A 51 -10.11 4.33 11.03
CA ASN A 51 -11.41 4.32 11.72
C ASN A 51 -11.46 5.25 12.93
N GLU A 52 -10.37 5.37 13.71
CA GLU A 52 -10.29 6.25 14.88
C GLU A 52 -10.44 7.71 14.46
N ILE A 53 -9.64 8.18 13.50
CA ILE A 53 -9.72 9.57 13.01
C ILE A 53 -11.06 9.86 12.32
N ILE A 54 -11.65 8.89 11.63
CA ILE A 54 -13.00 9.01 11.04
C ILE A 54 -14.03 9.26 12.13
N THR A 55 -13.93 8.58 13.25
CA THR A 55 -14.84 8.74 14.39
C THR A 55 -14.69 10.15 14.99
N GLU A 56 -13.48 10.59 15.24
CA GLU A 56 -13.20 11.92 15.78
C GLU A 56 -13.72 13.06 14.88
N ILE A 57 -13.52 12.93 13.55
CA ILE A 57 -14.01 13.90 12.56
C ILE A 57 -15.53 13.99 12.62
N LYS A 58 -16.22 12.85 12.74
CA LYS A 58 -17.70 12.80 12.86
C LYS A 58 -18.18 13.43 14.16
N GLU A 59 -17.53 13.16 15.28
CA GLU A 59 -17.85 13.76 16.58
C GLU A 59 -17.71 15.29 16.58
N LYS A 60 -16.73 15.81 15.82
CA LYS A 60 -16.54 17.24 15.61
C LYS A 60 -17.52 17.85 14.58
N ASN A 61 -18.41 17.06 13.99
CA ASN A 61 -19.33 17.47 12.92
C ASN A 61 -18.63 18.10 11.70
N ILE A 62 -17.40 17.66 11.40
CA ILE A 62 -16.68 18.09 10.20
C ILE A 62 -17.21 17.26 9.01
N PRO A 63 -17.68 17.90 7.92
CA PRO A 63 -18.09 17.19 6.72
C PRO A 63 -16.99 16.25 6.22
N ILE A 64 -17.35 14.97 5.99
CA ILE A 64 -16.39 13.93 5.61
C ILE A 64 -16.86 13.15 4.39
N ARG A 65 -15.93 12.92 3.44
CA ARG A 65 -16.08 11.91 2.39
C ARG A 65 -15.07 10.79 2.61
N ILE A 66 -15.56 9.56 2.71
CA ILE A 66 -14.71 8.37 2.85
C ILE A 66 -14.68 7.64 1.51
N ILE A 67 -13.46 7.39 1.00
CA ILE A 67 -13.20 6.62 -0.21
C ILE A 67 -12.48 5.34 0.22
N ASN A 68 -13.21 4.22 0.16
CA ASN A 68 -12.64 2.93 0.53
C ASN A 68 -11.83 2.36 -0.65
N LEU A 69 -10.53 2.16 -0.42
CA LEU A 69 -9.61 1.63 -1.40
C LEU A 69 -9.37 0.13 -1.16
N LYS A 70 -9.22 -0.62 -2.25
CA LYS A 70 -8.87 -2.05 -2.24
C LYS A 70 -7.40 -2.23 -2.66
N LEU A 71 -6.47 -1.69 -1.87
CA LEU A 71 -5.04 -1.78 -2.15
C LEU A 71 -4.46 -3.09 -1.59
N ALA A 72 -3.47 -3.66 -2.28
CA ALA A 72 -2.61 -4.68 -1.72
C ALA A 72 -1.49 -4.02 -0.88
N LYS A 73 -1.10 -4.63 0.25
CA LYS A 73 -0.08 -4.07 1.16
C LYS A 73 0.77 -5.16 1.78
N ALA A 74 2.09 -5.10 1.58
CA ALA A 74 3.00 -6.01 2.27
C ALA A 74 3.12 -5.65 3.76
N ILE A 75 2.94 -6.65 4.64
CA ILE A 75 2.98 -6.49 6.09
C ILE A 75 3.96 -7.47 6.74
N ASN A 76 4.53 -7.07 7.90
CA ASN A 76 5.28 -7.99 8.75
C ASN A 76 4.30 -8.77 9.62
N ILE A 77 4.45 -10.10 9.62
CA ILE A 77 3.59 -10.97 10.44
C ILE A 77 4.30 -11.53 11.67
N LYS A 78 5.54 -11.13 11.93
CA LYS A 78 6.28 -11.57 13.13
C LYS A 78 5.59 -11.05 14.38
N GLY A 79 5.19 -11.97 15.26
CA GLY A 79 4.50 -11.62 16.52
C GLY A 79 3.02 -11.20 16.34
N THR A 80 2.44 -11.43 15.15
CA THR A 80 1.02 -11.19 14.89
C THR A 80 0.23 -12.50 14.93
N THR A 81 -1.11 -12.39 14.90
CA THR A 81 -2.03 -13.54 14.83
C THR A 81 -2.25 -14.07 13.41
N PHE A 82 -1.68 -13.43 12.38
CA PHE A 82 -1.95 -13.78 10.99
C PHE A 82 -1.46 -15.18 10.59
N GLY A 83 -0.28 -15.60 10.99
CA GLY A 83 0.27 -16.92 10.62
C GLY A 83 0.52 -17.13 9.13
N LYS A 84 0.71 -18.39 8.71
CA LYS A 84 0.98 -18.80 7.32
C LYS A 84 -0.30 -19.27 6.59
N GLY A 85 -1.40 -18.59 6.80
CA GLY A 85 -2.68 -18.91 6.23
C GLY A 85 -3.12 -17.96 5.11
N SER A 86 -4.40 -18.08 4.76
CA SER A 86 -5.11 -17.25 3.79
C SER A 86 -6.49 -16.90 4.33
N SER A 87 -6.98 -15.70 3.99
CA SER A 87 -8.36 -15.28 4.22
C SER A 87 -8.81 -14.36 3.09
N GLU A 88 -10.03 -13.83 3.18
CA GLU A 88 -10.54 -12.87 2.21
C GLU A 88 -9.67 -11.61 2.12
N THR A 89 -9.16 -11.11 3.25
CA THR A 89 -8.39 -9.86 3.34
C THR A 89 -6.89 -10.06 3.60
N TYR A 90 -6.43 -11.30 3.63
CA TYR A 90 -5.04 -11.62 3.96
C TYR A 90 -4.54 -12.83 3.17
N GLU A 91 -3.26 -12.80 2.80
CA GLU A 91 -2.56 -13.93 2.19
C GLU A 91 -1.12 -14.01 2.68
N TYR A 92 -0.67 -15.19 3.08
CA TYR A 92 0.74 -15.43 3.36
C TYR A 92 1.53 -15.56 2.06
N ILE A 93 2.50 -14.67 1.85
CA ILE A 93 3.35 -14.64 0.66
C ILE A 93 4.82 -14.98 0.96
N GLY A 94 5.13 -15.38 2.19
CA GLY A 94 6.49 -15.71 2.59
C GLY A 94 6.98 -17.04 1.99
N ARG A 95 8.23 -17.38 2.32
CA ARG A 95 8.87 -18.63 1.85
C ARG A 95 8.02 -19.85 2.20
N GLY A 96 7.86 -20.75 1.24
CA GLY A 96 7.01 -21.93 1.37
C GLY A 96 5.58 -21.74 0.86
N SER A 97 5.15 -20.51 0.53
CA SER A 97 3.94 -20.29 -0.25
C SER A 97 4.25 -20.27 -1.75
N LYS A 98 3.24 -20.46 -2.59
CA LYS A 98 3.40 -20.33 -4.05
C LYS A 98 3.77 -18.93 -4.51
N TRP A 99 3.56 -17.91 -3.65
CA TRP A 99 3.85 -16.52 -3.89
C TRP A 99 5.24 -16.10 -3.38
N GLY A 100 5.95 -17.01 -2.70
CA GLY A 100 7.21 -16.71 -2.02
C GLY A 100 8.34 -16.43 -3.00
N ASN A 101 9.29 -15.57 -2.55
CA ASN A 101 10.51 -15.35 -3.30
C ASN A 101 11.35 -16.64 -3.34
N PRO A 102 11.65 -17.23 -4.51
CA PRO A 102 12.46 -18.43 -4.62
C PRO A 102 13.94 -18.19 -4.32
N TYR A 103 14.40 -16.94 -4.39
CA TYR A 103 15.80 -16.59 -4.18
C TYR A 103 16.16 -16.46 -2.70
N SER A 104 17.28 -17.03 -2.31
CA SER A 104 17.78 -17.03 -0.93
C SER A 104 19.04 -16.16 -0.81
N MET A 105 19.09 -15.30 0.20
CA MET A 105 20.29 -14.52 0.54
C MET A 105 21.46 -15.41 1.01
N TYR A 106 21.20 -16.66 1.40
CA TYR A 106 22.20 -17.52 2.03
C TYR A 106 22.87 -18.51 1.08
N GLU A 107 22.30 -18.74 -0.09
CA GLU A 107 22.77 -19.79 -1.01
C GLU A 107 23.89 -19.30 -1.95
N ASN A 108 23.84 -18.06 -2.41
CA ASN A 108 24.79 -17.53 -3.39
C ASN A 108 25.54 -16.27 -2.92
N GLY A 109 25.41 -15.90 -1.64
CA GLY A 109 25.98 -14.66 -1.13
C GLY A 109 25.25 -13.39 -1.60
N ASP A 110 24.07 -13.56 -2.19
CA ASP A 110 23.23 -12.45 -2.61
C ASP A 110 22.74 -11.65 -1.38
N ASP A 111 22.76 -10.34 -1.49
CA ASP A 111 22.10 -9.47 -0.50
C ASP A 111 20.58 -9.37 -0.72
N ARG A 112 19.90 -8.59 0.13
CA ARG A 112 18.45 -8.41 0.08
C ARG A 112 18.02 -7.78 -1.24
N ASP A 113 18.72 -6.76 -1.67
CA ASP A 113 18.33 -5.99 -2.86
C ASP A 113 18.49 -6.86 -4.11
N GLU A 114 19.53 -7.67 -4.16
CA GLU A 114 19.77 -8.60 -5.26
C GLU A 114 18.68 -9.70 -5.36
N VAL A 115 18.26 -10.31 -4.25
CA VAL A 115 17.19 -11.32 -4.30
C VAL A 115 15.83 -10.72 -4.64
N ILE A 116 15.59 -9.46 -4.27
CA ILE A 116 14.36 -8.75 -4.67
C ILE A 116 14.42 -8.35 -6.14
N ARG A 117 15.59 -7.91 -6.64
CA ARG A 117 15.82 -7.61 -8.06
C ARG A 117 15.58 -8.84 -8.93
N LYS A 118 16.11 -10.01 -8.53
CA LYS A 118 15.88 -11.29 -9.22
C LYS A 118 14.40 -11.67 -9.23
N PHE A 119 13.72 -11.55 -8.10
CA PHE A 119 12.28 -11.77 -8.01
C PHE A 119 11.52 -10.86 -8.95
N LYS A 120 11.83 -9.55 -8.93
CA LYS A 120 11.18 -8.56 -9.80
C LYS A 120 11.38 -8.88 -11.27
N TYR A 121 12.58 -9.30 -11.67
CA TYR A 121 12.86 -9.71 -13.05
C TYR A 121 11.98 -10.88 -13.48
N ASP A 122 11.92 -11.96 -12.67
CA ASP A 122 11.08 -13.11 -12.98
C ASP A 122 9.60 -12.74 -12.99
N PHE A 123 9.18 -11.85 -12.09
CA PHE A 123 7.82 -11.32 -12.02
C PHE A 123 7.46 -10.52 -13.29
N ASP A 124 8.33 -9.62 -13.71
CA ASP A 124 8.07 -8.76 -14.86
C ASP A 124 8.00 -9.54 -16.17
N PHE A 125 8.80 -10.61 -16.29
CA PHE A 125 8.91 -11.45 -17.49
C PHE A 125 8.17 -12.80 -17.40
N ASP A 126 7.31 -12.99 -16.37
CA ASP A 126 6.51 -14.22 -16.14
C ASP A 126 7.35 -15.51 -16.16
N LYS A 127 8.48 -15.50 -15.45
CA LYS A 127 9.46 -16.60 -15.44
C LYS A 127 9.33 -17.57 -14.27
N PHE A 128 8.34 -17.39 -13.39
CA PHE A 128 8.11 -18.34 -12.30
C PHE A 128 7.58 -19.68 -12.83
N LEU A 129 8.08 -20.78 -12.26
CA LEU A 129 7.71 -22.11 -12.71
C LEU A 129 6.29 -22.54 -12.27
N ASN A 130 5.86 -22.10 -11.08
CA ASN A 130 4.67 -22.62 -10.39
C ASN A 130 3.52 -21.61 -10.27
N VAL A 131 3.69 -20.40 -10.77
CA VAL A 131 2.69 -19.33 -10.70
C VAL A 131 2.85 -18.40 -11.89
N LYS A 132 1.75 -17.99 -12.48
CA LYS A 132 1.73 -17.01 -13.57
C LYS A 132 1.53 -15.61 -13.02
N LYS A 133 2.01 -14.61 -13.75
CA LYS A 133 1.84 -13.20 -13.37
C LYS A 133 0.36 -12.84 -13.20
N GLU A 134 -0.51 -13.38 -14.04
CA GLU A 134 -1.96 -13.19 -13.96
C GLU A 134 -2.59 -13.77 -12.68
N ASP A 135 -2.00 -14.83 -12.10
CA ASP A 135 -2.52 -15.43 -10.85
C ASP A 135 -2.42 -14.47 -9.66
N PHE A 136 -1.46 -13.53 -9.71
CA PHE A 136 -1.28 -12.57 -8.61
C PHE A 136 -2.49 -11.64 -8.44
N ILE A 137 -3.38 -11.52 -9.42
CA ILE A 137 -4.63 -10.74 -9.29
C ILE A 137 -5.49 -11.20 -8.10
N HIS A 138 -5.41 -12.48 -7.71
CA HIS A 138 -6.10 -13.01 -6.54
C HIS A 138 -5.63 -12.43 -5.20
N LEU A 139 -4.52 -11.69 -5.22
CA LEU A 139 -3.96 -10.99 -4.06
C LEU A 139 -4.42 -9.52 -3.97
N LYS A 140 -5.16 -9.02 -4.96
CA LYS A 140 -5.66 -7.64 -4.99
C LYS A 140 -6.52 -7.37 -3.76
N GLY A 141 -6.28 -6.23 -3.11
CA GLY A 141 -7.01 -5.81 -1.92
C GLY A 141 -6.68 -6.59 -0.64
N LYS A 142 -5.61 -7.41 -0.63
CA LYS A 142 -5.20 -8.19 0.55
C LYS A 142 -3.96 -7.63 1.24
N LYS A 143 -3.86 -7.89 2.54
CA LYS A 143 -2.61 -7.77 3.30
C LYS A 143 -1.72 -8.96 2.93
N LEU A 144 -0.53 -8.68 2.42
CA LEU A 144 0.45 -9.67 1.96
C LEU A 144 1.46 -9.95 3.07
N GLY A 145 1.28 -11.07 3.78
CA GLY A 145 2.04 -11.41 4.97
C GLY A 145 3.43 -11.99 4.65
N CYS A 146 4.47 -11.33 5.14
CA CYS A 146 5.85 -11.81 5.08
C CYS A 146 6.61 -11.44 6.36
N PHE A 147 7.83 -11.96 6.55
CA PHE A 147 8.67 -11.66 7.70
C PHE A 147 9.70 -10.54 7.43
N CYS A 148 9.72 -9.96 6.24
CA CYS A 148 10.79 -9.05 5.80
C CYS A 148 10.64 -7.62 6.33
N LYS A 149 9.40 -7.09 6.45
CA LYS A 149 9.18 -5.71 6.88
C LYS A 149 9.76 -5.42 8.28
N PRO A 150 10.27 -4.23 8.54
CA PRO A 150 10.23 -3.00 7.72
C PRO A 150 11.22 -2.96 6.55
N GLN A 151 12.09 -3.96 6.41
CA GLN A 151 13.03 -4.06 5.30
C GLN A 151 12.30 -4.28 3.97
N ALA A 152 13.00 -3.99 2.85
CA ALA A 152 12.49 -4.25 1.50
C ALA A 152 12.05 -5.71 1.33
N CYS A 153 10.94 -5.92 0.60
CA CYS A 153 10.28 -7.21 0.48
C CYS A 153 9.78 -7.44 -0.95
N HIS A 154 9.87 -8.67 -1.45
CA HIS A 154 9.24 -9.05 -2.71
C HIS A 154 7.72 -8.76 -2.73
N GLY A 155 7.07 -8.74 -1.56
CA GLY A 155 5.68 -8.33 -1.42
C GLY A 155 5.41 -6.89 -1.84
N ASP A 156 6.43 -6.01 -1.81
CA ASP A 156 6.28 -4.64 -2.33
C ASP A 156 6.17 -4.66 -3.85
N VAL A 157 6.95 -5.50 -4.53
CA VAL A 157 6.87 -5.69 -5.99
C VAL A 157 5.47 -6.15 -6.41
N ILE A 158 4.91 -7.12 -5.68
CA ILE A 158 3.56 -7.63 -5.91
C ILE A 158 2.52 -6.54 -5.67
N ALA A 159 2.61 -5.84 -4.53
CA ALA A 159 1.67 -4.78 -4.15
C ALA A 159 1.70 -3.61 -5.14
N ASP A 160 2.88 -3.17 -5.58
CA ASP A 160 3.04 -2.09 -6.56
C ASP A 160 2.37 -2.45 -7.89
N TYR A 161 2.58 -3.68 -8.37
CA TYR A 161 1.92 -4.17 -9.58
C TYR A 161 0.40 -4.17 -9.44
N LEU A 162 -0.13 -4.78 -8.37
CA LEU A 162 -1.58 -4.90 -8.16
C LEU A 162 -2.26 -3.54 -8.01
N ASN A 163 -1.60 -2.61 -7.34
CA ASN A 163 -2.12 -1.27 -7.12
C ASN A 163 -2.01 -0.39 -8.38
N SER A 164 -1.09 -0.69 -9.30
CA SER A 164 -0.98 0.02 -10.58
C SER A 164 -2.07 -0.37 -11.59
N LEU A 165 -2.74 -1.51 -11.39
CA LEU A 165 -3.83 -1.96 -12.27
C LEU A 165 -5.09 -1.10 -12.16
N ASP A 166 -5.21 -0.28 -11.12
CA ASP A 166 -6.36 0.60 -10.87
C ASP A 166 -6.11 2.06 -11.29
N ASP A 167 -4.91 2.38 -11.79
CA ASP A 167 -4.50 3.76 -12.10
C ASP A 167 -5.10 4.27 -13.43
N GLY A 168 -6.32 3.98 -13.76
CA GLY A 168 -6.88 4.48 -15.01
C GLY A 168 -8.28 4.02 -15.41
N GLU A 169 -9.00 3.35 -14.52
CA GLU A 169 -10.41 2.97 -14.77
C GLU A 169 -11.36 3.63 -13.76
#